data_49958ce380bdfea4327deb4a34b3b651
#
_entry.id   49958ce380bdfea4327deb4a34b3b651
#
_cell.length_a   1.000
_cell.length_b   1.000
_cell.length_c   1.000
_cell.angle_alpha   90.00
_cell.angle_beta   90.00
_cell.angle_gamma   90.00
#
_symmetry.space_group_name_H-M   'P 1'
#
loop_
_entity.id
_entity.type
_entity.pdbx_description
1 polymer ?
#
loop_
_entity_poly.entity_id
_entity_poly.type
_entity_poly.pdbx_seq_one_letter_code
_entity_poly.pdbx_strand_id
1 'polypeptide(L)'
;MINLYSDTQTVPTESMRKAIANAEVGDEHSRSDPTTLHLEKKVAELLGKEEAVFLPSGTMCNLIGVAINTEPGDVIMLESSGHILRSETGGPAIVSNVLTDPVDGEKGHFTVSQIEERLDQTSRYRPPTSLVCLEQTHNFAGGTVWPLELWTDVCSFAKSKEMRIHVDGARLLNAVVASGVSAETWANQTDTIWIDFSKGLGAPMGACIAGSAELIDKAWLWKHRLGGAMRQSGLMAAAAIYALDENIERLREDHGRAKRLAEALKKLGAEVIEPETNIVFFDMTSCGKSNYEVVQELSEKDVQMSEIGNQIRAVTHLDIDDTDIDLAIGAITQVVNG
;
A
#
# COMPACT_ATOMS: atom_id res chain seq x y z
N MET A 1 -3.51 6.72 24.83
CA MET A 1 -2.59 7.14 23.75
C MET A 1 -3.32 7.01 22.42
N ILE A 2 -3.41 8.09 21.67
CA ILE A 2 -4.06 8.14 20.34
C ILE A 2 -2.95 7.97 19.30
N ASN A 3 -2.95 6.85 18.61
CA ASN A 3 -1.88 6.50 17.67
C ASN A 3 -2.30 6.76 16.22
N LEU A 4 -1.96 7.94 15.71
CA LEU A 4 -2.13 8.34 14.32
C LEU A 4 -0.82 8.21 13.50
N TYR A 5 0.14 7.43 13.99
CA TYR A 5 1.45 7.25 13.36
C TYR A 5 1.35 6.51 12.01
N SER A 6 0.65 5.38 12.00
CA SER A 6 0.45 4.54 10.81
C SER A 6 -0.64 3.51 11.01
N ASP A 7 -1.38 3.17 9.96
CA ASP A 7 -2.30 2.03 9.91
C ASP A 7 -1.60 0.66 10.02
N THR A 8 -0.27 0.62 9.93
CA THR A 8 0.53 -0.58 10.21
C THR A 8 0.58 -0.95 11.68
N GLN A 9 0.06 -0.10 12.57
CA GLN A 9 0.04 -0.33 14.02
C GLN A 9 -1.30 -0.85 14.52
N THR A 10 -2.24 -1.14 13.63
CA THR A 10 -3.50 -1.78 13.97
C THR A 10 -3.27 -3.13 14.64
N VAL A 11 -4.14 -3.43 15.61
CA VAL A 11 -4.12 -4.72 16.32
C VAL A 11 -5.33 -5.56 15.98
N PRO A 12 -5.18 -6.89 15.85
CA PRO A 12 -6.31 -7.77 15.52
C PRO A 12 -7.37 -7.73 16.62
N THR A 13 -8.61 -7.51 16.22
CA THR A 13 -9.79 -7.50 17.10
C THR A 13 -9.97 -8.86 17.81
N GLU A 14 -10.76 -8.89 18.89
CA GLU A 14 -11.10 -10.15 19.56
C GLU A 14 -11.74 -11.17 18.61
N SER A 15 -12.64 -10.72 17.72
CA SER A 15 -13.28 -11.58 16.74
C SER A 15 -12.30 -12.14 15.72
N MET A 16 -11.38 -11.32 15.23
CA MET A 16 -10.29 -11.77 14.34
C MET A 16 -9.38 -12.78 15.04
N ARG A 17 -9.01 -12.56 16.32
CA ARG A 17 -8.22 -13.52 17.11
C ARG A 17 -8.94 -14.84 17.32
N LYS A 18 -10.27 -14.83 17.47
CA LYS A 18 -11.09 -16.06 17.51
C LYS A 18 -11.08 -16.78 16.16
N ALA A 19 -11.13 -16.04 15.04
CA ALA A 19 -11.00 -16.64 13.70
C ALA A 19 -9.62 -17.32 13.53
N ILE A 20 -8.54 -16.68 13.95
CA ILE A 20 -7.19 -17.27 13.97
C ILE A 20 -7.17 -18.58 14.79
N ALA A 21 -7.69 -18.55 16.02
CA ALA A 21 -7.63 -19.69 16.94
C ALA A 21 -8.44 -20.89 16.44
N ASN A 22 -9.47 -20.69 15.63
CA ASN A 22 -10.36 -21.73 15.12
C ASN A 22 -10.07 -22.12 13.66
N ALA A 23 -8.98 -21.59 13.07
CA ALA A 23 -8.64 -21.87 11.68
C ALA A 23 -8.37 -23.37 11.45
N GLU A 24 -8.94 -23.93 10.40
CA GLU A 24 -8.53 -25.23 9.91
C GLU A 24 -7.18 -25.11 9.20
N VAL A 25 -6.21 -25.92 9.59
CA VAL A 25 -4.83 -25.81 9.11
C VAL A 25 -4.32 -27.10 8.49
N GLY A 26 -3.36 -26.96 7.59
CA GLY A 26 -2.62 -28.03 6.95
C GLY A 26 -1.18 -27.61 6.69
N ASP A 27 -0.49 -28.25 5.77
CA ASP A 27 0.89 -27.88 5.39
C ASP A 27 0.88 -27.07 4.09
N GLU A 28 1.31 -25.81 4.16
CA GLU A 28 1.42 -24.93 3.00
C GLU A 28 2.37 -25.50 1.95
N HIS A 29 3.48 -26.14 2.36
CA HIS A 29 4.47 -26.70 1.43
C HIS A 29 3.91 -27.80 0.53
N SER A 30 2.96 -28.56 1.02
CA SER A 30 2.24 -29.59 0.23
C SER A 30 0.97 -29.06 -0.42
N ARG A 31 0.71 -27.75 -0.33
CA ARG A 31 -0.51 -27.10 -0.82
C ARG A 31 -1.77 -27.76 -0.22
N SER A 32 -1.72 -28.12 1.06
CA SER A 32 -2.79 -28.81 1.77
C SER A 32 -3.38 -28.03 2.95
N ASP A 33 -2.98 -26.76 3.17
CA ASP A 33 -3.58 -25.88 4.14
C ASP A 33 -4.89 -25.31 3.57
N PRO A 34 -6.07 -25.74 4.06
CA PRO A 34 -7.34 -25.41 3.42
C PRO A 34 -7.69 -23.93 3.57
N THR A 35 -7.32 -23.30 4.69
CA THR A 35 -7.61 -21.89 4.94
C THR A 35 -6.74 -20.99 4.06
N THR A 36 -5.47 -21.33 3.86
CA THR A 36 -4.58 -20.58 2.95
C THR A 36 -5.08 -20.71 1.51
N LEU A 37 -5.43 -21.91 1.04
CA LEU A 37 -5.98 -22.11 -0.30
C LEU A 37 -7.28 -21.31 -0.51
N HIS A 38 -8.14 -21.26 0.52
CA HIS A 38 -9.37 -20.48 0.47
C HIS A 38 -9.08 -18.97 0.35
N LEU A 39 -8.10 -18.43 1.11
CA LEU A 39 -7.67 -17.05 1.01
C LEU A 39 -7.12 -16.73 -0.39
N GLU A 40 -6.20 -17.56 -0.90
CA GLU A 40 -5.59 -17.37 -2.23
C GLU A 40 -6.65 -17.32 -3.33
N LYS A 41 -7.61 -18.25 -3.30
CA LYS A 41 -8.76 -18.25 -4.23
C LYS A 41 -9.61 -16.99 -4.10
N LYS A 42 -9.95 -16.58 -2.86
CA LYS A 42 -10.76 -15.40 -2.59
C LYS A 42 -10.10 -14.11 -3.11
N VAL A 43 -8.78 -13.99 -2.97
CA VAL A 43 -8.02 -12.85 -3.49
C VAL A 43 -7.93 -12.88 -5.02
N ALA A 44 -7.71 -14.03 -5.63
CA ALA A 44 -7.72 -14.16 -7.08
C ALA A 44 -9.08 -13.74 -7.67
N GLU A 45 -10.19 -14.21 -7.09
CA GLU A 45 -11.56 -13.82 -7.47
C GLU A 45 -11.80 -12.31 -7.28
N LEU A 46 -11.40 -11.72 -6.14
CA LEU A 46 -11.55 -10.30 -5.86
C LEU A 46 -10.83 -9.41 -6.88
N LEU A 47 -9.67 -9.85 -7.34
CA LEU A 47 -8.82 -9.12 -8.29
C LEU A 47 -9.06 -9.52 -9.76
N GLY A 48 -9.94 -10.48 -10.04
CA GLY A 48 -10.17 -10.99 -11.40
C GLY A 48 -8.92 -11.61 -12.02
N LYS A 49 -8.05 -12.23 -11.19
CA LYS A 49 -6.82 -12.91 -11.61
C LYS A 49 -6.99 -14.43 -11.60
N GLU A 50 -6.10 -15.13 -12.32
CA GLU A 50 -6.14 -16.58 -12.40
C GLU A 50 -5.80 -17.25 -11.07
N GLU A 51 -4.73 -16.77 -10.43
CA GLU A 51 -4.23 -17.28 -9.15
C GLU A 51 -3.67 -16.19 -8.25
N ALA A 52 -3.51 -16.52 -6.97
CA ALA A 52 -2.82 -15.68 -5.99
C ALA A 52 -1.96 -16.56 -5.07
N VAL A 53 -0.98 -15.94 -4.39
CA VAL A 53 -0.18 -16.59 -3.35
C VAL A 53 -0.09 -15.71 -2.11
N PHE A 54 -0.33 -16.32 -0.94
CA PHE A 54 -0.22 -15.67 0.36
C PHE A 54 1.25 -15.53 0.76
N LEU A 55 1.65 -14.34 1.20
CA LEU A 55 3.01 -13.99 1.58
C LEU A 55 3.03 -13.34 2.96
N PRO A 56 4.15 -13.47 3.72
CA PRO A 56 4.26 -12.89 5.06
C PRO A 56 4.15 -11.36 5.12
N SER A 57 4.51 -10.64 4.05
CA SER A 57 4.54 -9.17 4.05
C SER A 57 4.36 -8.56 2.66
N GLY A 58 3.89 -7.30 2.61
CA GLY A 58 3.82 -6.53 1.38
C GLY A 58 5.17 -6.27 0.72
N THR A 59 6.23 -6.03 1.50
CA THR A 59 7.60 -5.92 0.97
C THR A 59 8.00 -7.16 0.19
N MET A 60 7.65 -8.37 0.68
CA MET A 60 7.92 -9.60 -0.07
C MET A 60 7.08 -9.67 -1.35
N CYS A 61 5.85 -9.14 -1.35
CA CYS A 61 5.05 -9.04 -2.58
C CYS A 61 5.73 -8.18 -3.64
N ASN A 62 6.28 -7.02 -3.26
CA ASN A 62 7.02 -6.16 -4.18
C ASN A 62 8.31 -6.83 -4.68
N LEU A 63 9.11 -7.42 -3.79
CA LEU A 63 10.33 -8.13 -4.18
C LEU A 63 10.05 -9.25 -5.19
N ILE A 64 9.02 -10.05 -4.93
CA ILE A 64 8.61 -11.13 -5.82
C ILE A 64 7.98 -10.56 -7.11
N GLY A 65 7.11 -9.55 -6.99
CA GLY A 65 6.47 -8.91 -8.13
C GLY A 65 7.49 -8.33 -9.13
N VAL A 66 8.55 -7.71 -8.64
CA VAL A 66 9.67 -7.28 -9.50
C VAL A 66 10.41 -8.47 -10.07
N ALA A 67 10.80 -9.46 -9.24
CA ALA A 67 11.63 -10.58 -9.66
C ALA A 67 11.01 -11.49 -10.73
N ILE A 68 9.68 -11.63 -10.73
CA ILE A 68 8.99 -12.50 -11.72
C ILE A 68 8.62 -11.77 -13.00
N ASN A 69 8.76 -10.45 -13.02
CA ASN A 69 8.43 -9.60 -14.17
C ASN A 69 9.65 -8.99 -14.86
N THR A 70 10.87 -9.28 -14.39
CA THR A 70 12.10 -8.71 -14.93
C THR A 70 13.20 -9.75 -15.09
N GLU A 71 14.24 -9.42 -15.86
CA GLU A 71 15.49 -10.14 -15.93
C GLU A 71 16.64 -9.29 -15.34
N PRO A 72 17.72 -9.89 -14.84
CA PRO A 72 18.88 -9.14 -14.35
C PRO A 72 19.43 -8.15 -15.36
N GLY A 73 19.55 -6.88 -14.95
CA GLY A 73 20.00 -5.78 -15.80
C GLY A 73 18.88 -4.96 -16.44
N ASP A 74 17.64 -5.37 -16.28
CA ASP A 74 16.47 -4.59 -16.72
C ASP A 74 16.31 -3.29 -15.92
N VAL A 75 15.57 -2.37 -16.50
CA VAL A 75 15.15 -1.13 -15.83
C VAL A 75 13.67 -1.26 -15.43
N ILE A 76 13.38 -0.92 -14.19
CA ILE A 76 12.01 -0.71 -13.72
C ILE A 76 11.70 0.78 -13.62
N MET A 77 10.56 1.19 -14.14
CA MET A 77 10.08 2.57 -14.09
C MET A 77 9.02 2.69 -12.99
N LEU A 78 9.14 3.70 -12.15
CA LEU A 78 8.26 3.94 -11.00
C LEU A 78 8.26 5.41 -10.59
N GLU A 79 7.27 5.81 -9.81
CA GLU A 79 7.22 7.18 -9.28
C GLU A 79 8.38 7.44 -8.28
N SER A 80 8.95 8.64 -8.33
CA SER A 80 10.19 9.01 -7.62
C SER A 80 10.11 8.97 -6.10
N SER A 81 8.90 9.06 -5.53
CA SER A 81 8.63 8.88 -4.10
C SER A 81 7.97 7.53 -3.76
N GLY A 82 7.76 6.64 -4.76
CA GLY A 82 7.11 5.36 -4.58
C GLY A 82 7.78 4.46 -3.54
N HIS A 83 6.96 3.63 -2.86
CA HIS A 83 7.39 2.79 -1.72
C HIS A 83 8.52 1.82 -2.10
N ILE A 84 8.42 1.17 -3.26
CA ILE A 84 9.42 0.23 -3.78
C ILE A 84 10.82 0.87 -3.84
N LEU A 85 10.89 2.17 -4.22
CA LEU A 85 12.14 2.89 -4.33
C LEU A 85 12.65 3.42 -2.98
N ARG A 86 11.73 3.92 -2.14
CA ARG A 86 12.09 4.73 -0.96
C ARG A 86 12.12 3.95 0.34
N SER A 87 11.39 2.85 0.45
CA SER A 87 11.13 2.23 1.75
C SER A 87 11.48 0.73 1.83
N GLU A 88 12.09 0.15 0.79
CA GLU A 88 12.40 -1.28 0.75
C GLU A 88 13.91 -1.58 0.77
N THR A 89 14.69 -0.66 1.33
CA THR A 89 16.14 -0.86 1.61
C THR A 89 16.97 -1.35 0.41
N GLY A 90 16.59 -0.98 -0.83
CA GLY A 90 17.25 -1.41 -2.05
C GLY A 90 16.95 -2.85 -2.47
N GLY A 91 15.86 -3.42 -1.94
CA GLY A 91 15.46 -4.79 -2.19
C GLY A 91 15.42 -5.22 -3.65
N PRO A 92 14.78 -4.45 -4.56
CA PRO A 92 14.76 -4.79 -5.99
C PRO A 92 16.16 -4.91 -6.62
N ALA A 93 17.09 -4.04 -6.25
CA ALA A 93 18.46 -4.12 -6.74
C ALA A 93 19.20 -5.36 -6.24
N ILE A 94 18.98 -5.76 -4.98
CA ILE A 94 19.64 -6.92 -4.37
C ILE A 94 19.02 -8.23 -4.86
N VAL A 95 17.69 -8.31 -4.94
CA VAL A 95 16.96 -9.54 -5.25
C VAL A 95 16.88 -9.80 -6.75
N SER A 96 16.56 -8.76 -7.53
CA SER A 96 16.30 -8.89 -8.96
C SER A 96 17.44 -8.36 -9.85
N ASN A 97 18.43 -7.68 -9.27
CA ASN A 97 19.54 -7.05 -10.00
C ASN A 97 19.04 -6.06 -11.08
N VAL A 98 17.98 -5.33 -10.79
CA VAL A 98 17.41 -4.34 -11.70
C VAL A 98 17.90 -2.93 -11.41
N LEU A 99 17.83 -2.07 -12.41
CA LEU A 99 18.03 -0.63 -12.29
C LEU A 99 16.67 0.05 -12.12
N THR A 100 16.66 1.23 -11.50
CA THR A 100 15.44 2.04 -11.35
C THR A 100 15.53 3.29 -12.21
N ASP A 101 14.44 3.65 -12.89
CA ASP A 101 14.27 4.91 -13.61
C ASP A 101 13.09 5.68 -12.97
N PRO A 102 13.35 6.56 -11.97
CA PRO A 102 12.29 7.26 -11.26
C PRO A 102 11.66 8.35 -12.15
N VAL A 103 10.33 8.44 -12.10
CA VAL A 103 9.53 9.45 -12.79
C VAL A 103 8.96 10.41 -11.74
N ASP A 104 9.19 11.72 -11.90
CA ASP A 104 8.63 12.75 -11.02
C ASP A 104 7.16 12.97 -11.37
N GLY A 105 6.27 12.34 -10.60
CA GLY A 105 4.83 12.42 -10.77
C GLY A 105 4.20 13.59 -10.02
N GLU A 106 3.00 13.98 -10.42
CA GLU A 106 2.16 14.87 -9.63
C GLU A 106 1.22 14.04 -8.77
N LYS A 107 1.16 14.30 -7.46
CA LYS A 107 0.38 13.51 -6.48
C LYS A 107 0.68 12.00 -6.52
N GLY A 108 1.92 11.63 -6.83
CA GLY A 108 2.30 10.23 -6.95
C GLY A 108 1.88 9.53 -8.26
N HIS A 109 1.36 10.28 -9.23
CA HIS A 109 0.88 9.78 -10.51
C HIS A 109 1.72 10.37 -11.63
N PHE A 110 2.06 9.58 -12.62
CA PHE A 110 2.78 10.03 -13.81
C PHE A 110 1.99 9.76 -15.10
N THR A 111 2.32 10.46 -16.17
CA THR A 111 1.59 10.45 -17.42
C THR A 111 2.29 9.61 -18.48
N VAL A 112 1.56 9.25 -19.56
CA VAL A 112 2.13 8.61 -20.75
C VAL A 112 3.27 9.45 -21.34
N SER A 113 3.13 10.78 -21.42
CA SER A 113 4.18 11.66 -21.95
C SER A 113 5.48 11.57 -21.16
N GLN A 114 5.39 11.46 -19.83
CA GLN A 114 6.59 11.31 -18.97
C GLN A 114 7.27 9.94 -19.18
N ILE A 115 6.52 8.88 -19.46
CA ILE A 115 7.08 7.58 -19.85
C ILE A 115 7.75 7.68 -21.22
N GLU A 116 7.10 8.30 -22.22
CA GLU A 116 7.64 8.49 -23.57
C GLU A 116 8.96 9.24 -23.53
N GLU A 117 9.05 10.37 -22.81
CA GLU A 117 10.27 11.14 -22.67
C GLU A 117 11.44 10.30 -22.10
N ARG A 118 11.16 9.36 -21.21
CA ARG A 118 12.16 8.41 -20.68
C ARG A 118 12.58 7.37 -21.70
N LEU A 119 11.63 6.84 -22.48
CA LEU A 119 11.88 5.84 -23.52
C LEU A 119 12.56 6.44 -24.76
N ASP A 120 12.26 7.69 -25.14
CA ASP A 120 12.87 8.37 -26.29
C ASP A 120 14.39 8.59 -26.14
N GLN A 121 14.91 8.49 -24.91
CA GLN A 121 16.35 8.51 -24.64
C GLN A 121 17.03 7.17 -24.92
N THR A 122 16.33 6.20 -25.53
CA THR A 122 16.87 4.86 -25.79
C THR A 122 18.02 4.87 -26.78
N SER A 123 19.03 4.06 -26.49
CA SER A 123 20.13 3.73 -27.38
C SER A 123 20.47 2.26 -27.23
N ARG A 124 21.25 1.71 -28.18
CA ARG A 124 21.73 0.33 -28.05
C ARG A 124 22.58 0.04 -26.81
N TYR A 125 22.94 1.09 -26.07
CA TYR A 125 23.73 0.99 -24.84
C TYR A 125 22.87 1.12 -23.58
N ARG A 126 21.59 1.46 -23.71
CA ARG A 126 20.66 1.56 -22.57
C ARG A 126 20.03 0.19 -22.33
N PRO A 127 19.97 -0.29 -21.08
CA PRO A 127 19.24 -1.51 -20.75
C PRO A 127 17.75 -1.34 -21.04
N PRO A 128 17.03 -2.43 -21.34
CA PRO A 128 15.60 -2.36 -21.63
C PRO A 128 14.80 -1.98 -20.40
N THR A 129 13.81 -1.12 -20.56
CA THR A 129 12.77 -0.89 -19.53
C THR A 129 11.70 -1.96 -19.72
N SER A 130 11.60 -2.89 -18.79
CA SER A 130 10.72 -4.07 -18.91
C SER A 130 9.52 -4.03 -17.99
N LEU A 131 9.53 -3.17 -16.95
CA LEU A 131 8.49 -3.13 -15.95
C LEU A 131 8.13 -1.69 -15.57
N VAL A 132 6.82 -1.43 -15.50
CA VAL A 132 6.25 -0.23 -14.86
C VAL A 132 5.66 -0.65 -13.51
N CYS A 133 6.10 -0.01 -12.43
CA CYS A 133 5.54 -0.21 -11.09
C CYS A 133 4.62 0.96 -10.75
N LEU A 134 3.38 0.66 -10.40
CA LEU A 134 2.37 1.61 -9.94
C LEU A 134 2.08 1.39 -8.46
N GLU A 135 1.68 2.43 -7.73
CA GLU A 135 1.32 2.34 -6.31
C GLU A 135 -0.10 2.87 -6.08
N GLN A 136 -0.96 2.05 -5.46
CA GLN A 136 -2.36 2.38 -5.22
C GLN A 136 -2.78 2.00 -3.77
N THR A 137 -3.14 2.93 -2.91
CA THR A 137 -3.01 4.40 -3.04
C THR A 137 -1.57 4.83 -2.80
N HIS A 138 -1.16 5.99 -3.35
CA HIS A 138 0.23 6.42 -3.23
C HIS A 138 0.53 6.98 -1.82
N ASN A 139 1.40 6.30 -1.06
CA ASN A 139 1.64 6.58 0.35
C ASN A 139 2.21 7.98 0.60
N PHE A 140 3.32 8.32 -0.06
CA PHE A 140 4.01 9.58 0.17
C PHE A 140 3.37 10.80 -0.50
N ALA A 141 2.38 10.57 -1.35
CA ALA A 141 1.55 11.64 -1.90
C ALA A 141 0.27 11.92 -1.09
N GLY A 142 0.09 11.26 0.07
CA GLY A 142 -1.08 11.49 0.94
C GLY A 142 -2.22 10.49 0.75
N GLY A 143 -1.92 9.27 0.29
CA GLY A 143 -2.95 8.26 0.05
C GLY A 143 -3.85 8.60 -1.14
N THR A 144 -3.28 9.25 -2.14
CA THR A 144 -3.97 9.66 -3.37
C THR A 144 -4.41 8.46 -4.21
N VAL A 145 -5.54 8.59 -4.84
CA VAL A 145 -6.12 7.58 -5.73
C VAL A 145 -5.84 7.96 -7.18
N TRP A 146 -5.26 7.07 -7.95
CA TRP A 146 -5.07 7.31 -9.38
C TRP A 146 -6.40 7.63 -10.06
N PRO A 147 -6.49 8.66 -10.93
CA PRO A 147 -7.61 8.81 -11.82
C PRO A 147 -7.70 7.59 -12.76
N LEU A 148 -8.86 6.94 -12.85
CA LEU A 148 -9.02 5.69 -13.59
C LEU A 148 -8.64 5.82 -15.09
N GLU A 149 -8.95 6.97 -15.70
CA GLU A 149 -8.58 7.25 -17.09
C GLU A 149 -7.05 7.28 -17.26
N LEU A 150 -6.34 8.03 -16.41
CA LEU A 150 -4.88 8.10 -16.43
C LEU A 150 -4.23 6.73 -16.16
N TRP A 151 -4.77 5.96 -15.20
CA TRP A 151 -4.34 4.58 -14.94
C TRP A 151 -4.45 3.71 -16.18
N THR A 152 -5.61 3.78 -16.83
CA THR A 152 -5.90 3.01 -18.05
C THR A 152 -4.96 3.38 -19.19
N ASP A 153 -4.71 4.67 -19.39
CA ASP A 153 -3.80 5.18 -20.43
C ASP A 153 -2.37 4.70 -20.19
N VAL A 154 -1.86 4.85 -18.97
CA VAL A 154 -0.52 4.39 -18.58
C VAL A 154 -0.37 2.89 -18.76
N CYS A 155 -1.34 2.10 -18.29
CA CYS A 155 -1.32 0.65 -18.45
C CYS A 155 -1.37 0.23 -19.93
N SER A 156 -2.24 0.84 -20.72
CA SER A 156 -2.37 0.54 -22.15
C SER A 156 -1.10 0.90 -22.93
N PHE A 157 -0.51 2.04 -22.58
CA PHE A 157 0.76 2.47 -23.18
C PHE A 157 1.90 1.52 -22.81
N ALA A 158 2.06 1.16 -21.54
CA ALA A 158 3.09 0.20 -21.10
C ALA A 158 2.99 -1.12 -21.88
N LYS A 159 1.78 -1.68 -22.01
CA LYS A 159 1.52 -2.89 -22.79
C LYS A 159 1.88 -2.72 -24.27
N SER A 160 1.59 -1.56 -24.88
CA SER A 160 1.94 -1.27 -26.27
C SER A 160 3.44 -1.26 -26.54
N LYS A 161 4.24 -1.09 -25.49
CA LYS A 161 5.71 -1.11 -25.49
C LYS A 161 6.28 -2.43 -24.96
N GLU A 162 5.44 -3.46 -24.82
CA GLU A 162 5.81 -4.79 -24.29
C GLU A 162 6.38 -4.75 -22.86
N MET A 163 6.11 -3.65 -22.12
CA MET A 163 6.45 -3.56 -20.70
C MET A 163 5.37 -4.23 -19.85
N ARG A 164 5.79 -4.94 -18.83
CA ARG A 164 4.90 -5.51 -17.81
C ARG A 164 4.49 -4.44 -16.78
N ILE A 165 3.46 -4.76 -16.01
CA ILE A 165 2.91 -3.85 -15.01
C ILE A 165 2.78 -4.58 -13.68
N HIS A 166 3.48 -4.08 -12.66
CA HIS A 166 3.34 -4.51 -11.28
C HIS A 166 2.68 -3.42 -10.44
N VAL A 167 1.76 -3.80 -9.56
CA VAL A 167 1.07 -2.85 -8.69
C VAL A 167 1.37 -3.14 -7.23
N ASP A 168 1.96 -2.14 -6.58
CA ASP A 168 1.94 -2.04 -5.12
C ASP A 168 0.53 -1.63 -4.68
N GLY A 169 -0.23 -2.62 -4.24
CA GLY A 169 -1.62 -2.46 -3.80
C GLY A 169 -1.77 -2.39 -2.29
N ALA A 170 -0.75 -1.89 -1.58
CA ALA A 170 -0.73 -1.82 -0.11
C ALA A 170 -1.98 -1.18 0.51
N ARG A 171 -2.63 -0.27 -0.23
CA ARG A 171 -3.90 0.36 0.15
C ARG A 171 -4.91 0.37 -1.01
N LEU A 172 -4.86 -0.63 -1.90
CA LEU A 172 -5.79 -0.77 -3.02
C LEU A 172 -7.25 -0.71 -2.56
N LEU A 173 -7.58 -1.38 -1.45
CA LEU A 173 -8.95 -1.42 -0.95
C LEU A 173 -9.42 -0.06 -0.40
N ASN A 174 -8.51 0.81 0.06
CA ASN A 174 -8.82 2.21 0.32
C ASN A 174 -9.23 2.94 -0.97
N ALA A 175 -8.51 2.71 -2.07
CA ALA A 175 -8.86 3.28 -3.38
C ALA A 175 -10.23 2.76 -3.86
N VAL A 176 -10.51 1.47 -3.70
CA VAL A 176 -11.83 0.86 -4.03
C VAL A 176 -12.95 1.57 -3.28
N VAL A 177 -12.82 1.73 -1.96
CA VAL A 177 -13.86 2.35 -1.11
C VAL A 177 -14.00 3.84 -1.40
N ALA A 178 -12.91 4.55 -1.71
CA ALA A 178 -12.93 5.98 -1.98
C ALA A 178 -13.51 6.32 -3.36
N SER A 179 -13.14 5.56 -4.39
CA SER A 179 -13.53 5.83 -5.78
C SER A 179 -14.82 5.11 -6.22
N GLY A 180 -15.20 4.01 -5.56
CA GLY A 180 -16.25 3.10 -6.00
C GLY A 180 -15.87 2.23 -7.20
N VAL A 181 -14.61 2.29 -7.65
CA VAL A 181 -14.08 1.43 -8.71
C VAL A 181 -13.67 0.08 -8.12
N SER A 182 -14.10 -1.03 -8.72
CA SER A 182 -13.83 -2.37 -8.21
C SER A 182 -12.34 -2.72 -8.22
N ALA A 183 -11.92 -3.60 -7.31
CA ALA A 183 -10.55 -4.11 -7.26
C ALA A 183 -10.17 -4.82 -8.58
N GLU A 184 -11.10 -5.57 -9.17
CA GLU A 184 -10.95 -6.20 -10.49
C GLU A 184 -10.66 -5.18 -11.59
N THR A 185 -11.35 -4.03 -11.59
CA THR A 185 -11.12 -2.96 -12.58
C THR A 185 -9.71 -2.42 -12.50
N TRP A 186 -9.20 -2.14 -11.28
CA TRP A 186 -7.82 -1.72 -11.07
C TRP A 186 -6.80 -2.79 -11.50
N ALA A 187 -7.10 -4.05 -11.25
CA ALA A 187 -6.23 -5.17 -11.57
C ALA A 187 -6.21 -5.57 -13.04
N ASN A 188 -7.29 -5.33 -13.79
CA ASN A 188 -7.54 -5.91 -15.11
C ASN A 188 -6.38 -5.74 -16.12
N GLN A 189 -5.72 -4.59 -16.10
CA GLN A 189 -4.64 -4.29 -17.06
C GLN A 189 -3.24 -4.59 -16.53
N THR A 190 -3.11 -5.17 -15.35
CA THR A 190 -1.81 -5.41 -14.69
C THR A 190 -1.37 -6.86 -14.84
N ASP A 191 -0.06 -7.12 -14.86
CA ASP A 191 0.47 -8.48 -14.87
C ASP A 191 0.46 -9.07 -13.47
N THR A 192 0.88 -8.29 -12.48
CA THR A 192 0.83 -8.64 -11.06
C THR A 192 0.33 -7.47 -10.22
N ILE A 193 -0.47 -7.79 -9.22
CA ILE A 193 -0.99 -6.84 -8.22
C ILE A 193 -1.08 -7.54 -6.87
N TRP A 194 -0.87 -6.81 -5.79
CA TRP A 194 -1.03 -7.39 -4.46
C TRP A 194 -1.89 -6.50 -3.55
N ILE A 195 -2.41 -7.10 -2.48
CA ILE A 195 -3.17 -6.43 -1.42
C ILE A 195 -2.58 -6.77 -0.05
N ASP A 196 -2.62 -5.78 0.86
CA ASP A 196 -2.15 -5.90 2.23
C ASP A 196 -3.31 -6.16 3.19
N PHE A 197 -3.11 -7.05 4.16
CA PHE A 197 -4.08 -7.29 5.22
C PHE A 197 -3.67 -6.63 6.54
N SER A 198 -2.40 -6.24 6.69
CA SER A 198 -1.79 -5.80 7.95
C SER A 198 -1.75 -4.28 8.15
N LYS A 199 -2.61 -3.56 7.46
CA LYS A 199 -2.81 -2.10 7.59
C LYS A 199 -4.24 -1.79 8.01
N GLY A 200 -4.96 -0.96 7.27
CA GLY A 200 -6.34 -0.58 7.58
C GLY A 200 -7.32 -1.75 7.76
N LEU A 201 -7.00 -2.92 7.21
CA LEU A 201 -7.79 -4.14 7.38
C LEU A 201 -7.55 -4.86 8.72
N GLY A 202 -6.50 -4.51 9.48
CA GLY A 202 -6.28 -4.93 10.86
C GLY A 202 -5.78 -6.35 11.09
N ALA A 203 -5.39 -7.10 10.05
CA ALA A 203 -4.76 -8.40 10.26
C ALA A 203 -3.33 -8.23 10.82
N PRO A 204 -2.81 -9.19 11.61
CA PRO A 204 -1.53 -9.04 12.28
C PRO A 204 -0.33 -9.11 11.32
N MET A 205 -0.51 -9.71 10.16
CA MET A 205 0.52 -9.85 9.11
C MET A 205 -0.11 -10.36 7.81
N GLY A 206 0.65 -10.24 6.73
CA GLY A 206 0.39 -10.92 5.48
C GLY A 206 -0.17 -10.05 4.38
N ALA A 207 0.11 -10.48 3.16
CA ALA A 207 -0.32 -9.90 1.91
C ALA A 207 -0.52 -11.02 0.87
N CYS A 208 -1.28 -10.76 -0.18
CA CYS A 208 -1.40 -11.69 -1.31
C CYS A 208 -1.03 -11.00 -2.61
N ILE A 209 -0.14 -11.60 -3.39
CA ILE A 209 0.11 -11.22 -4.78
C ILE A 209 -0.69 -12.12 -5.71
N ALA A 210 -1.30 -11.51 -6.75
CA ALA A 210 -2.12 -12.18 -7.74
C ALA A 210 -1.66 -11.85 -9.17
N GLY A 211 -1.88 -12.80 -10.08
CA GLY A 211 -1.49 -12.69 -11.48
C GLY A 211 -1.98 -13.86 -12.31
N SER A 212 -1.32 -14.14 -13.46
CA SER A 212 -1.55 -15.39 -14.19
C SER A 212 -1.01 -16.59 -13.42
N ALA A 213 -1.52 -17.78 -13.71
CA ALA A 213 -1.05 -19.02 -13.10
C ALA A 213 0.46 -19.21 -13.29
N GLU A 214 1.00 -18.91 -14.48
CA GLU A 214 2.45 -18.99 -14.76
C GLU A 214 3.27 -18.05 -13.84
N LEU A 215 2.81 -16.80 -13.64
CA LEU A 215 3.49 -15.85 -12.77
C LEU A 215 3.41 -16.25 -11.31
N ILE A 216 2.30 -16.81 -10.87
CA ILE A 216 2.13 -17.26 -9.47
C ILE A 216 2.94 -18.53 -9.20
N ASP A 217 3.10 -19.43 -10.14
CA ASP A 217 4.05 -20.56 -10.02
C ASP A 217 5.50 -20.06 -9.83
N LYS A 218 5.90 -19.02 -10.58
CA LYS A 218 7.22 -18.37 -10.36
C LYS A 218 7.29 -17.70 -8.99
N ALA A 219 6.19 -17.06 -8.54
CA ALA A 219 6.13 -16.43 -7.23
C ALA A 219 6.32 -17.45 -6.09
N TRP A 220 5.79 -18.66 -6.23
CA TRP A 220 6.04 -19.77 -5.29
C TRP A 220 7.51 -20.11 -5.14
N LEU A 221 8.26 -20.16 -6.23
CA LEU A 221 9.72 -20.41 -6.19
C LEU A 221 10.45 -19.29 -5.45
N TRP A 222 10.08 -18.05 -5.73
CA TRP A 222 10.66 -16.89 -5.05
C TRP A 222 10.27 -16.81 -3.58
N LYS A 223 9.02 -17.16 -3.22
CA LYS A 223 8.60 -17.28 -1.82
C LYS A 223 9.52 -18.22 -1.03
N HIS A 224 9.86 -19.38 -1.60
CA HIS A 224 10.81 -20.31 -0.99
C HIS A 224 12.22 -19.72 -0.89
N ARG A 225 12.74 -19.13 -1.97
CA ARG A 225 14.09 -18.54 -2.02
C ARG A 225 14.28 -17.44 -0.98
N LEU A 226 13.24 -16.63 -0.75
CA LEU A 226 13.27 -15.53 0.21
C LEU A 226 12.93 -15.97 1.65
N GLY A 227 12.70 -17.25 1.89
CA GLY A 227 12.38 -17.78 3.22
C GLY A 227 10.95 -17.47 3.68
N GLY A 228 10.06 -17.10 2.76
CA GLY A 228 8.66 -16.75 3.06
C GLY A 228 7.70 -17.95 3.11
N ALA A 229 8.15 -19.15 2.76
CA ALA A 229 7.32 -20.34 2.86
C ALA A 229 7.11 -20.73 4.33
N MET A 230 5.85 -20.93 4.69
CA MET A 230 5.42 -21.21 6.07
C MET A 230 4.97 -22.67 6.19
N ARG A 231 4.43 -23.08 7.33
CA ARG A 231 3.82 -24.39 7.56
C ARG A 231 2.29 -24.26 7.66
N GLN A 232 1.76 -24.03 8.84
CA GLN A 232 0.33 -23.84 9.08
C GLN A 232 -0.03 -22.37 8.87
N SER A 233 0.15 -21.87 7.65
CA SER A 233 -0.13 -20.47 7.27
C SER A 233 -1.62 -20.12 7.37
N GLY A 234 -2.49 -21.12 7.41
CA GLY A 234 -3.93 -20.95 7.61
C GLY A 234 -4.31 -20.18 8.86
N LEU A 235 -3.49 -20.22 9.92
CA LEU A 235 -3.70 -19.37 11.09
C LEU A 235 -3.75 -17.88 10.71
N MET A 236 -2.79 -17.43 9.92
CA MET A 236 -2.71 -16.03 9.48
C MET A 236 -3.66 -15.75 8.31
N ALA A 237 -3.86 -16.73 7.44
CA ALA A 237 -4.84 -16.63 6.36
C ALA A 237 -6.27 -16.44 6.89
N ALA A 238 -6.63 -17.03 8.02
CA ALA A 238 -7.92 -16.82 8.68
C ALA A 238 -8.13 -15.35 9.11
N ALA A 239 -7.08 -14.70 9.59
CA ALA A 239 -7.14 -13.25 9.89
C ALA A 239 -7.36 -12.42 8.62
N ALA A 240 -6.68 -12.78 7.53
CA ALA A 240 -6.83 -12.10 6.25
C ALA A 240 -8.23 -12.31 5.64
N ILE A 241 -8.80 -13.51 5.75
CA ILE A 241 -10.18 -13.78 5.32
C ILE A 241 -11.17 -12.94 6.14
N TYR A 242 -11.04 -12.94 7.47
CA TYR A 242 -11.85 -12.10 8.34
C TYR A 242 -11.75 -10.61 7.94
N ALA A 243 -10.54 -10.13 7.68
CA ALA A 243 -10.27 -8.77 7.26
C ALA A 243 -10.97 -8.41 5.93
N LEU A 244 -10.97 -9.32 4.97
CA LEU A 244 -11.67 -9.13 3.69
C LEU A 244 -13.19 -9.16 3.84
N ASP A 245 -13.72 -9.98 4.75
CA ASP A 245 -15.16 -10.14 4.93
C ASP A 245 -15.78 -8.98 5.73
N GLU A 246 -15.06 -8.47 6.74
CA GLU A 246 -15.64 -7.57 7.74
C GLU A 246 -15.09 -6.12 7.64
N ASN A 247 -13.86 -5.93 7.14
CA ASN A 247 -13.16 -4.65 7.35
C ASN A 247 -13.02 -3.77 6.08
N ILE A 248 -13.44 -4.23 4.88
CA ILE A 248 -13.30 -3.42 3.66
C ILE A 248 -14.21 -2.19 3.73
N GLU A 249 -15.51 -2.37 3.95
CA GLU A 249 -16.48 -1.25 3.95
C GLU A 249 -16.23 -0.25 5.07
N ARG A 250 -15.71 -0.70 6.23
CA ARG A 250 -15.38 0.20 7.32
C ARG A 250 -14.22 1.17 7.02
N LEU A 251 -13.39 0.93 6.00
CA LEU A 251 -12.37 1.90 5.57
C LEU A 251 -12.97 3.28 5.27
N ARG A 252 -14.25 3.34 4.93
CA ARG A 252 -15.00 4.59 4.76
C ARG A 252 -15.01 5.46 6.03
N GLU A 253 -15.03 4.84 7.21
CA GLU A 253 -14.96 5.55 8.49
C GLU A 253 -13.61 6.22 8.66
N ASP A 254 -12.52 5.51 8.30
CA ASP A 254 -11.16 6.05 8.36
C ASP A 254 -11.03 7.27 7.43
N HIS A 255 -11.58 7.18 6.22
CA HIS A 255 -11.60 8.31 5.27
C HIS A 255 -12.41 9.51 5.82
N GLY A 256 -13.54 9.25 6.47
CA GLY A 256 -14.35 10.31 7.12
C GLY A 256 -13.58 11.01 8.24
N ARG A 257 -12.89 10.23 9.08
CA ARG A 257 -12.04 10.72 10.19
C ARG A 257 -10.85 11.54 9.67
N ALA A 258 -10.19 11.07 8.59
CA ALA A 258 -9.12 11.82 7.93
C ALA A 258 -9.60 13.18 7.43
N LYS A 259 -10.74 13.25 6.76
CA LYS A 259 -11.34 14.52 6.29
C LYS A 259 -11.68 15.44 7.45
N ARG A 260 -12.29 14.91 8.52
CA ARG A 260 -12.62 15.69 9.72
C ARG A 260 -11.37 16.29 10.38
N LEU A 261 -10.29 15.51 10.50
CA LEU A 261 -9.01 15.99 11.01
C LEU A 261 -8.45 17.09 10.10
N ALA A 262 -8.42 16.89 8.78
CA ALA A 262 -7.95 17.86 7.80
C ALA A 262 -8.71 19.19 7.86
N GLU A 263 -10.05 19.15 7.98
CA GLU A 263 -10.87 20.35 8.13
C GLU A 263 -10.56 21.14 9.42
N ALA A 264 -10.30 20.44 10.52
CA ALA A 264 -9.91 21.07 11.78
C ALA A 264 -8.53 21.72 11.68
N LEU A 265 -7.54 21.04 11.07
CA LEU A 265 -6.21 21.56 10.84
C LEU A 265 -6.22 22.83 9.98
N LYS A 266 -7.02 22.88 8.91
CA LYS A 266 -7.19 24.08 8.09
C LYS A 266 -7.74 25.26 8.89
N LYS A 267 -8.70 25.01 9.81
CA LYS A 267 -9.24 26.07 10.69
C LYS A 267 -8.20 26.62 11.67
N LEU A 268 -7.18 25.82 12.00
CA LEU A 268 -6.06 26.25 12.83
C LEU A 268 -4.96 26.96 12.03
N GLY A 269 -5.11 27.08 10.70
CA GLY A 269 -4.16 27.75 9.83
C GLY A 269 -3.07 26.86 9.23
N ALA A 270 -3.15 25.54 9.39
CA ALA A 270 -2.23 24.59 8.76
C ALA A 270 -2.40 24.55 7.24
N GLU A 271 -1.30 24.35 6.53
CA GLU A 271 -1.34 23.94 5.12
C GLU A 271 -1.60 22.45 5.05
N VAL A 272 -2.73 22.03 4.47
CA VAL A 272 -3.19 20.63 4.47
C VAL A 272 -3.34 20.14 3.05
N ILE A 273 -2.73 19.00 2.74
CA ILE A 273 -3.05 18.25 1.52
C ILE A 273 -4.41 17.57 1.73
N GLU A 274 -5.38 17.85 0.85
CA GLU A 274 -6.73 17.27 0.97
C GLU A 274 -6.67 15.75 0.94
N PRO A 275 -7.10 15.04 2.00
CA PRO A 275 -7.04 13.59 2.03
C PRO A 275 -8.09 12.97 1.09
N GLU A 276 -7.66 12.12 0.20
CA GLU A 276 -8.54 11.31 -0.64
C GLU A 276 -8.95 10.01 0.06
N THR A 277 -8.10 9.54 0.99
CA THR A 277 -8.32 8.32 1.78
C THR A 277 -8.01 8.54 3.26
N ASN A 278 -7.22 7.69 3.88
CA ASN A 278 -6.96 7.67 5.33
C ASN A 278 -5.65 8.37 5.76
N ILE A 279 -4.93 9.02 4.84
CA ILE A 279 -3.66 9.71 5.14
C ILE A 279 -3.85 11.22 5.05
N VAL A 280 -3.44 11.93 6.10
CA VAL A 280 -3.47 13.40 6.17
C VAL A 280 -2.02 13.90 6.26
N PHE A 281 -1.59 14.65 5.26
CA PHE A 281 -0.35 15.42 5.31
C PHE A 281 -0.64 16.89 5.56
N PHE A 282 0.10 17.49 6.48
CA PHE A 282 -0.07 18.91 6.82
C PHE A 282 1.23 19.53 7.30
N ASP A 283 1.30 20.87 7.18
CA ASP A 283 2.41 21.68 7.62
C ASP A 283 1.91 22.75 8.61
N MET A 284 2.54 22.83 9.78
CA MET A 284 2.20 23.76 10.87
C MET A 284 3.15 24.96 10.95
N THR A 285 4.15 25.05 10.07
CA THR A 285 5.14 26.16 10.11
C THR A 285 4.51 27.53 9.99
N SER A 286 3.42 27.66 9.23
CA SER A 286 2.60 28.88 9.15
C SER A 286 1.98 29.30 10.49
N CYS A 287 1.85 28.37 11.46
CA CYS A 287 1.33 28.63 12.80
C CYS A 287 2.43 29.01 13.81
N GLY A 288 3.67 29.19 13.36
CA GLY A 288 4.79 29.68 14.17
C GLY A 288 5.58 28.61 14.93
N LYS A 289 5.32 27.33 14.69
CA LYS A 289 6.08 26.18 15.24
C LYS A 289 6.62 25.31 14.11
N SER A 290 7.80 24.71 14.32
CA SER A 290 8.29 23.69 13.39
C SER A 290 7.45 22.41 13.51
N ASN A 291 7.37 21.64 12.42
CA ASN A 291 6.67 20.36 12.42
C ASN A 291 7.26 19.38 13.46
N TYR A 292 8.57 19.39 13.65
CA TYR A 292 9.25 18.61 14.66
C TYR A 292 8.75 18.95 16.10
N GLU A 293 8.72 20.25 16.47
CA GLU A 293 8.22 20.69 17.78
C GLU A 293 6.78 20.26 18.00
N VAL A 294 5.91 20.42 16.99
CA VAL A 294 4.51 20.00 17.05
C VAL A 294 4.39 18.50 17.33
N VAL A 295 5.15 17.66 16.60
CA VAL A 295 5.12 16.20 16.80
C VAL A 295 5.60 15.83 18.21
N GLN A 296 6.66 16.47 18.73
CA GLN A 296 7.17 16.21 20.08
C GLN A 296 6.15 16.61 21.17
N GLU A 297 5.59 17.82 21.08
CA GLU A 297 4.59 18.30 22.04
C GLU A 297 3.30 17.46 22.01
N LEU A 298 2.88 16.97 20.83
CA LEU A 298 1.76 16.04 20.69
C LEU A 298 2.04 14.69 21.35
N SER A 299 3.27 14.18 21.20
CA SER A 299 3.68 12.94 21.85
C SER A 299 3.61 13.04 23.38
N GLU A 300 3.98 14.21 23.96
CA GLU A 300 3.82 14.49 25.41
C GLU A 300 2.35 14.54 25.87
N LYS A 301 1.42 14.73 24.92
CA LYS A 301 -0.04 14.73 25.15
C LYS A 301 -0.72 13.41 24.74
N ASP A 302 0.06 12.33 24.65
CA ASP A 302 -0.43 11.00 24.24
C ASP A 302 -1.05 10.95 22.83
N VAL A 303 -0.63 11.83 21.90
CA VAL A 303 -1.01 11.79 20.48
C VAL A 303 0.23 11.55 19.64
N GLN A 304 0.28 10.43 18.93
CA GLN A 304 1.41 10.05 18.08
C GLN A 304 1.12 10.32 16.60
N MET A 305 2.04 11.03 15.95
CA MET A 305 2.08 11.27 14.51
C MET A 305 3.51 11.11 14.02
N SER A 306 3.72 11.09 12.70
CA SER A 306 5.06 11.01 12.12
C SER A 306 5.42 12.29 11.37
N GLU A 307 6.70 12.68 11.41
CA GLU A 307 7.25 13.68 10.51
C GLU A 307 7.86 12.97 9.29
N ILE A 308 7.46 13.37 8.09
CA ILE A 308 7.96 12.82 6.82
C ILE A 308 8.35 13.99 5.90
N GLY A 309 9.63 14.08 5.59
CA GLY A 309 10.15 15.26 4.89
C GLY A 309 9.94 16.52 5.73
N ASN A 310 9.23 17.49 5.16
CA ASN A 310 8.92 18.76 5.83
C ASN A 310 7.45 18.84 6.30
N GLN A 311 6.74 17.72 6.41
CA GLN A 311 5.33 17.69 6.75
C GLN A 311 5.05 16.69 7.88
N ILE A 312 3.97 16.93 8.61
CA ILE A 312 3.43 15.96 9.57
C ILE A 312 2.47 15.04 8.81
N ARG A 313 2.56 13.75 9.09
CA ARG A 313 1.64 12.74 8.60
C ARG A 313 0.83 12.15 9.74
N ALA A 314 -0.49 12.19 9.62
CA ALA A 314 -1.42 11.44 10.45
C ALA A 314 -2.14 10.40 9.59
N VAL A 315 -2.35 9.20 10.14
CA VAL A 315 -3.04 8.10 9.45
C VAL A 315 -4.17 7.60 10.34
N THR A 316 -5.40 7.65 9.83
CA THR A 316 -6.57 7.10 10.51
C THR A 316 -6.72 5.61 10.20
N HIS A 317 -7.20 4.84 11.15
CA HIS A 317 -7.29 3.38 11.03
C HIS A 317 -8.27 2.77 12.04
N LEU A 318 -8.42 1.44 12.01
CA LEU A 318 -9.36 0.63 12.78
C LEU A 318 -9.42 0.96 14.28
N ASP A 319 -8.27 1.25 14.90
CA ASP A 319 -8.17 1.48 16.35
C ASP A 319 -8.36 2.96 16.74
N ILE A 320 -8.77 3.82 15.82
CA ILE A 320 -9.05 5.25 16.04
C ILE A 320 -10.54 5.49 15.85
N ASP A 321 -11.22 5.96 16.89
CA ASP A 321 -12.64 6.33 16.81
C ASP A 321 -12.87 7.84 16.70
N ASP A 322 -14.13 8.26 16.67
CA ASP A 322 -14.49 9.68 16.55
C ASP A 322 -14.11 10.51 17.78
N THR A 323 -14.10 9.88 18.98
CA THR A 323 -13.67 10.50 20.23
C THR A 323 -12.16 10.74 20.21
N ASP A 324 -11.38 9.78 19.70
CA ASP A 324 -9.94 9.94 19.53
C ASP A 324 -9.59 11.10 18.59
N ILE A 325 -10.34 11.26 17.51
CA ILE A 325 -10.15 12.39 16.58
C ILE A 325 -10.46 13.72 17.28
N ASP A 326 -11.52 13.81 18.10
CA ASP A 326 -11.84 15.03 18.85
C ASP A 326 -10.73 15.37 19.86
N LEU A 327 -10.22 14.37 20.56
CA LEU A 327 -9.13 14.55 21.51
C LEU A 327 -7.82 14.96 20.81
N ALA A 328 -7.51 14.36 19.65
CA ALA A 328 -6.34 14.72 18.85
C ALA A 328 -6.43 16.17 18.37
N ILE A 329 -7.60 16.61 17.84
CA ILE A 329 -7.85 18.00 17.45
C ILE A 329 -7.69 18.96 18.64
N GLY A 330 -8.20 18.57 19.81
CA GLY A 330 -8.02 19.33 21.06
C GLY A 330 -6.56 19.49 21.45
N ALA A 331 -5.78 18.42 21.38
CA ALA A 331 -4.34 18.43 21.67
C ALA A 331 -3.57 19.32 20.69
N ILE A 332 -3.85 19.20 19.38
CA ILE A 332 -3.24 20.06 18.33
C ILE A 332 -3.56 21.53 18.60
N THR A 333 -4.83 21.84 18.92
CA THR A 333 -5.26 23.21 19.24
C THR A 333 -4.49 23.79 20.41
N GLN A 334 -4.26 23.01 21.46
CA GLN A 334 -3.45 23.44 22.62
C GLN A 334 -1.98 23.68 22.24
N VAL A 335 -1.41 22.81 21.42
CA VAL A 335 -0.01 22.93 20.95
C VAL A 335 0.18 24.20 20.11
N VAL A 336 -0.79 24.54 19.28
CA VAL A 336 -0.73 25.72 18.40
C VAL A 336 -0.94 27.03 19.16
N ASN A 337 -1.82 27.06 20.17
CA ASN A 337 -2.20 28.27 20.90
C ASN A 337 -1.37 28.51 22.16
N GLY A 338 -0.56 27.56 22.58
CA GLY A 338 0.30 27.65 23.78
C GLY A 338 1.71 28.06 23.44
#